data_0f7a8534cb22b0803795799c30360e90
#
_entry.id   0f7a8534cb22b0803795799c30360e90
#
_cell.length_a   1.000
_cell.length_b   1.000
_cell.length_c   1.000
_cell.angle_alpha   90.00
_cell.angle_beta   90.00
_cell.angle_gamma   90.00
#
_symmetry.space_group_name_H-M   'P 1'
#
loop_
_entity.id
_entity.type
_entity.pdbx_description
1 polymer ?
#
loop_
_entity_poly.entity_id
_entity_poly.type
_entity_poly.pdbx_seq_one_letter_code
_entity_poly.pdbx_strand_id
1 'polypeptide(L)'
;MKFNLNQKELFNKNIEALGNILLKESLKEIKSSKFELILGKDNLDINLKNTNDNTFLYENVIDELNNMLNTYNDKYLLYPVLYFYGFGNGILFKALLQNKNHRHIVVFEKDIEIIWVMFHILDFSNELQKNNLIIINTNILSEFDLSNFYKKANSIFLQFSRIYFLELISNYYERYNEEILKLNDTILSTIKISIIQYGNDSIDNLMGIKHFIYNLSKLLTHPYSEIFLKTRYKLSDTAIIVSTGPSLTKQLPLLKQYANKATIFCADSAYPILAKHNIKPDYVCMLERDDIVSKCFDNDFKEFDKGILFILASVVHKEVIEFLERN
;
A
#
# COMPACT_ATOMS: atom_id res chain seq x y z
N MET A 1 -40.20 0.63 -10.07
CA MET A 1 -39.87 0.13 -11.42
C MET A 1 -40.25 -1.35 -11.51
N LYS A 2 -40.81 -1.84 -12.62
CA LYS A 2 -41.14 -3.26 -12.82
C LYS A 2 -40.28 -3.81 -13.94
N PHE A 3 -39.46 -4.80 -13.65
CA PHE A 3 -38.60 -5.48 -14.64
C PHE A 3 -39.32 -6.71 -15.21
N ASN A 4 -39.10 -6.97 -16.51
CA ASN A 4 -39.56 -8.17 -17.20
C ASN A 4 -38.73 -9.40 -16.84
N LEU A 5 -39.09 -10.57 -17.37
CA LEU A 5 -38.40 -11.83 -17.05
C LEU A 5 -36.91 -11.81 -17.47
N ASN A 6 -36.63 -11.37 -18.70
CA ASN A 6 -35.25 -11.32 -19.21
C ASN A 6 -34.36 -10.40 -18.38
N GLN A 7 -34.90 -9.26 -17.92
CA GLN A 7 -34.18 -8.31 -17.06
C GLN A 7 -33.87 -8.93 -15.68
N LYS A 8 -34.80 -9.71 -15.13
CA LYS A 8 -34.57 -10.44 -13.86
C LYS A 8 -33.54 -11.55 -14.02
N GLU A 9 -33.54 -12.26 -15.12
CA GLU A 9 -32.51 -13.26 -15.44
C GLU A 9 -31.13 -12.62 -15.58
N LEU A 10 -31.05 -11.45 -16.24
CA LEU A 10 -29.84 -10.69 -16.38
C LEU A 10 -29.30 -10.20 -15.01
N PHE A 11 -30.19 -9.70 -14.15
CA PHE A 11 -29.83 -9.34 -12.78
C PHE A 11 -29.22 -10.54 -12.03
N ASN A 12 -29.88 -11.70 -12.08
CA ASN A 12 -29.38 -12.90 -11.41
C ASN A 12 -28.00 -13.30 -11.95
N LYS A 13 -27.79 -13.23 -13.26
CA LYS A 13 -26.49 -13.51 -13.89
C LYS A 13 -25.39 -12.58 -13.37
N ASN A 14 -25.65 -11.29 -13.28
CA ASN A 14 -24.71 -10.32 -12.72
C ASN A 14 -24.44 -10.56 -11.23
N ILE A 15 -25.51 -10.89 -10.47
CA ILE A 15 -25.39 -11.22 -9.04
C ILE A 15 -24.55 -12.48 -8.81
N GLU A 16 -24.69 -13.51 -9.62
CA GLU A 16 -23.90 -14.73 -9.51
C GLU A 16 -22.41 -14.47 -9.76
N ALA A 17 -22.10 -13.60 -10.71
CA ALA A 17 -20.74 -13.21 -11.07
C ALA A 17 -20.08 -12.27 -10.04
N LEU A 18 -20.87 -11.63 -9.17
CA LEU A 18 -20.37 -10.66 -8.20
C LEU A 18 -19.61 -11.37 -7.06
N GLY A 19 -18.32 -11.03 -6.88
CA GLY A 19 -17.46 -11.65 -5.86
C GLY A 19 -17.70 -11.15 -4.42
N ASN A 20 -18.24 -9.92 -4.25
CA ASN A 20 -18.52 -9.33 -2.94
C ASN A 20 -19.83 -9.86 -2.36
N ILE A 21 -19.75 -10.73 -1.35
CA ILE A 21 -20.92 -11.40 -0.74
C ILE A 21 -21.85 -10.39 -0.07
N LEU A 22 -21.34 -9.42 0.66
CA LEU A 22 -22.15 -8.42 1.38
C LEU A 22 -22.94 -7.54 0.39
N LEU A 23 -22.28 -7.08 -0.67
CA LEU A 23 -22.94 -6.31 -1.72
C LEU A 23 -24.00 -7.16 -2.45
N LYS A 24 -23.69 -8.43 -2.72
CA LYS A 24 -24.63 -9.38 -3.34
C LYS A 24 -25.91 -9.52 -2.53
N GLU A 25 -25.80 -9.68 -1.22
CA GLU A 25 -26.96 -9.79 -0.32
C GLU A 25 -27.73 -8.49 -0.26
N SER A 26 -27.05 -7.36 -0.09
CA SER A 26 -27.68 -6.03 -0.09
C SER A 26 -28.47 -5.76 -1.38
N LEU A 27 -27.93 -6.13 -2.54
CA LEU A 27 -28.63 -5.94 -3.82
C LEU A 27 -29.87 -6.83 -3.96
N LYS A 28 -29.86 -8.05 -3.40
CA LYS A 28 -31.02 -8.97 -3.41
C LYS A 28 -32.17 -8.48 -2.52
N GLU A 29 -31.89 -7.72 -1.49
CA GLU A 29 -32.89 -7.18 -0.58
C GLU A 29 -33.63 -5.98 -1.14
N ILE A 30 -33.11 -5.31 -2.18
CA ILE A 30 -33.76 -4.15 -2.80
C ILE A 30 -35.04 -4.57 -3.52
N LYS A 31 -36.15 -3.98 -3.12
CA LYS A 31 -37.48 -4.21 -3.71
C LYS A 31 -37.95 -3.08 -4.60
N SER A 32 -37.47 -1.88 -4.38
CA SER A 32 -37.79 -0.67 -5.14
C SER A 32 -36.57 0.26 -5.14
N SER A 33 -36.51 1.13 -6.14
CA SER A 33 -35.43 2.11 -6.28
C SER A 33 -36.00 3.52 -6.35
N LYS A 34 -35.25 4.47 -5.78
CA LYS A 34 -35.47 5.90 -5.96
C LYS A 34 -34.98 6.40 -7.33
N PHE A 35 -34.37 5.55 -8.14
CA PHE A 35 -33.89 5.90 -9.46
C PHE A 35 -34.85 5.40 -10.54
N GLU A 36 -35.19 6.29 -11.46
CA GLU A 36 -35.96 6.01 -12.66
C GLU A 36 -35.04 5.92 -13.87
N LEU A 37 -35.25 4.88 -14.69
CA LEU A 37 -34.47 4.65 -15.90
C LEU A 37 -35.01 5.56 -17.03
N ILE A 38 -34.14 6.35 -17.62
CA ILE A 38 -34.43 7.22 -18.76
C ILE A 38 -33.61 6.71 -19.96
N LEU A 39 -34.30 6.34 -21.01
CA LEU A 39 -33.66 5.89 -22.27
C LEU A 39 -33.74 6.99 -23.32
N GLY A 40 -32.62 7.35 -23.88
CA GLY A 40 -32.55 8.31 -24.97
C GLY A 40 -32.76 7.66 -26.32
N LYS A 41 -32.27 8.30 -27.38
CA LYS A 41 -32.45 7.83 -28.77
C LYS A 41 -31.44 6.74 -29.16
N ASP A 42 -30.27 6.77 -28.56
CA ASP A 42 -29.21 5.81 -28.75
C ASP A 42 -29.31 4.70 -27.70
N ASN A 43 -28.92 3.48 -28.05
CA ASN A 43 -28.89 2.35 -27.12
C ASN A 43 -27.91 2.54 -25.95
N LEU A 44 -26.93 3.43 -26.10
CA LEU A 44 -25.96 3.80 -25.06
C LEU A 44 -26.40 5.05 -24.28
N ASP A 45 -27.45 5.73 -24.72
CA ASP A 45 -28.01 6.89 -24.03
C ASP A 45 -28.95 6.43 -22.89
N ILE A 46 -28.31 5.87 -21.86
CA ILE A 46 -28.97 5.34 -20.67
C ILE A 46 -28.67 6.26 -19.49
N ASN A 47 -29.67 6.96 -18.99
CA ASN A 47 -29.55 7.83 -17.82
C ASN A 47 -30.41 7.31 -16.66
N LEU A 48 -30.09 7.76 -15.45
CA LEU A 48 -30.91 7.54 -14.27
C LEU A 48 -31.29 8.88 -13.65
N LYS A 49 -32.56 9.00 -13.26
CA LYS A 49 -33.09 10.16 -12.57
C LYS A 49 -33.44 9.80 -11.13
N ASN A 50 -32.87 10.53 -10.19
CA ASN A 50 -33.26 10.42 -8.78
C ASN A 50 -34.62 11.09 -8.58
N THR A 51 -35.60 10.30 -8.20
CA THR A 51 -36.99 10.78 -8.04
C THR A 51 -37.23 11.63 -6.79
N ASN A 52 -36.31 11.57 -5.81
CA ASN A 52 -36.44 12.35 -4.57
C ASN A 52 -36.13 13.84 -4.79
N ASP A 53 -35.20 14.17 -5.68
CA ASP A 53 -34.77 15.55 -5.93
C ASP A 53 -34.81 15.94 -7.42
N ASN A 54 -35.30 15.05 -8.28
CA ASN A 54 -35.36 15.21 -9.72
C ASN A 54 -34.03 15.43 -10.44
N THR A 55 -32.90 15.06 -9.84
CA THR A 55 -31.58 15.18 -10.46
C THR A 55 -31.27 13.99 -11.35
N PHE A 56 -30.52 14.23 -12.42
CA PHE A 56 -30.02 13.19 -13.33
C PHE A 56 -28.59 12.80 -12.98
N LEU A 57 -28.19 11.56 -13.28
CA LEU A 57 -26.81 11.13 -13.11
C LEU A 57 -25.86 11.85 -14.08
N TYR A 58 -26.34 12.14 -15.29
CA TYR A 58 -25.61 12.85 -16.32
C TYR A 58 -26.48 13.98 -16.87
N GLU A 59 -25.90 15.11 -17.23
CA GLU A 59 -26.59 16.16 -17.99
C GLU A 59 -26.73 15.74 -19.46
N ASN A 60 -25.64 15.22 -20.03
CA ASN A 60 -25.60 14.64 -21.35
C ASN A 60 -24.75 13.36 -21.34
N VAL A 61 -25.43 12.21 -21.32
CA VAL A 61 -24.79 10.89 -21.19
C VAL A 61 -23.69 10.68 -22.25
N ILE A 62 -24.03 10.90 -23.52
CA ILE A 62 -23.15 10.58 -24.64
C ILE A 62 -21.89 11.47 -24.63
N ASP A 63 -22.07 12.78 -24.41
CA ASP A 63 -20.95 13.72 -24.43
C ASP A 63 -20.04 13.50 -23.22
N GLU A 64 -20.59 13.32 -22.01
CA GLU A 64 -19.81 13.09 -20.79
C GLU A 64 -19.01 11.80 -20.88
N LEU A 65 -19.62 10.68 -21.28
CA LEU A 65 -18.93 9.41 -21.40
C LEU A 65 -17.86 9.43 -22.50
N ASN A 66 -18.11 10.07 -23.65
CA ASN A 66 -17.13 10.22 -24.70
C ASN A 66 -15.93 11.09 -24.28
N ASN A 67 -16.18 12.20 -23.58
CA ASN A 67 -15.11 13.06 -23.06
C ASN A 67 -14.22 12.32 -22.05
N MET A 68 -14.81 11.56 -21.14
CA MET A 68 -14.06 10.71 -20.22
C MET A 68 -13.28 9.64 -20.97
N LEU A 69 -13.90 8.89 -21.87
CA LEU A 69 -13.25 7.84 -22.64
C LEU A 69 -12.05 8.38 -23.45
N ASN A 70 -12.21 9.53 -24.09
CA ASN A 70 -11.13 10.20 -24.84
C ASN A 70 -9.99 10.61 -23.90
N THR A 71 -10.29 11.15 -22.74
CA THR A 71 -9.29 11.52 -21.72
C THR A 71 -8.49 10.31 -21.25
N TYR A 72 -9.17 9.19 -20.99
CA TYR A 72 -8.52 7.95 -20.56
C TYR A 72 -7.67 7.32 -21.66
N ASN A 73 -8.12 7.35 -22.91
CA ASN A 73 -7.37 6.87 -24.05
C ASN A 73 -6.15 7.73 -24.40
N ASP A 74 -6.20 9.03 -24.09
CA ASP A 74 -5.07 9.95 -24.31
C ASP A 74 -4.06 9.90 -23.16
N LYS A 75 -4.51 10.14 -21.92
CA LYS A 75 -3.63 10.37 -20.77
C LYS A 75 -3.33 9.12 -19.95
N TYR A 76 -4.26 8.18 -19.87
CA TYR A 76 -4.19 7.06 -18.92
C TYR A 76 -4.16 5.69 -19.60
N LEU A 77 -3.82 5.65 -20.88
CA LEU A 77 -3.82 4.45 -21.73
C LEU A 77 -3.09 3.24 -21.11
N LEU A 78 -2.03 3.48 -20.35
CA LEU A 78 -1.17 2.44 -19.77
C LEU A 78 -1.47 2.13 -18.30
N TYR A 79 -2.49 2.77 -17.71
CA TYR A 79 -2.81 2.58 -16.30
C TYR A 79 -3.52 1.25 -16.06
N PRO A 80 -2.92 0.32 -15.29
CA PRO A 80 -3.50 -1.01 -15.13
C PRO A 80 -4.65 -1.05 -14.10
N VAL A 81 -4.74 -0.07 -13.21
CA VAL A 81 -5.80 0.04 -12.21
C VAL A 81 -6.37 1.46 -12.26
N LEU A 82 -7.69 1.54 -12.40
CA LEU A 82 -8.44 2.79 -12.40
C LEU A 82 -9.42 2.81 -11.23
N TYR A 83 -9.64 3.97 -10.63
CA TYR A 83 -10.50 4.14 -9.47
C TYR A 83 -11.55 5.20 -9.73
N PHE A 84 -12.83 4.85 -9.52
CA PHE A 84 -13.95 5.75 -9.73
C PHE A 84 -14.84 5.83 -8.49
N TYR A 85 -15.37 7.00 -8.23
CA TYR A 85 -16.49 7.17 -7.34
C TYR A 85 -17.76 7.37 -8.16
N GLY A 86 -18.72 6.47 -7.93
CA GLY A 86 -19.95 6.32 -8.69
C GLY A 86 -19.90 5.21 -9.74
N PHE A 87 -20.96 4.42 -9.79
CA PHE A 87 -21.14 3.39 -10.82
C PHE A 87 -21.70 3.99 -12.11
N GLY A 88 -22.48 5.06 -11.99
CA GLY A 88 -23.18 5.66 -13.12
C GLY A 88 -24.05 4.64 -13.86
N ASN A 89 -23.99 4.65 -15.18
CA ASN A 89 -24.65 3.62 -16.01
C ASN A 89 -23.73 2.42 -16.34
N GLY A 90 -22.47 2.44 -15.92
CA GLY A 90 -21.48 1.39 -16.11
C GLY A 90 -20.96 1.22 -17.54
N ILE A 91 -21.46 1.98 -18.51
CA ILE A 91 -21.06 1.87 -19.94
C ILE A 91 -19.59 2.26 -20.10
N LEU A 92 -19.14 3.33 -19.43
CA LEU A 92 -17.74 3.76 -19.49
C LEU A 92 -16.79 2.64 -19.11
N PHE A 93 -17.11 1.88 -18.05
CA PHE A 93 -16.25 0.81 -17.57
C PHE A 93 -16.12 -0.31 -18.60
N LYS A 94 -17.21 -0.65 -19.29
CA LYS A 94 -17.17 -1.63 -20.38
C LYS A 94 -16.31 -1.14 -21.53
N ALA A 95 -16.37 0.14 -21.88
CA ALA A 95 -15.55 0.74 -22.92
C ALA A 95 -14.07 0.78 -22.53
N LEU A 96 -13.74 1.22 -21.32
CA LEU A 96 -12.37 1.26 -20.79
C LEU A 96 -11.72 -0.13 -20.72
N LEU A 97 -12.48 -1.16 -20.36
CA LEU A 97 -11.99 -2.55 -20.29
C LEU A 97 -11.75 -3.21 -21.65
N GLN A 98 -12.07 -2.56 -22.76
CA GLN A 98 -11.60 -2.99 -24.09
C GLN A 98 -10.08 -2.75 -24.26
N ASN A 99 -9.52 -1.80 -23.52
CA ASN A 99 -8.08 -1.60 -23.45
C ASN A 99 -7.44 -2.67 -22.53
N LYS A 100 -6.61 -3.54 -23.10
CA LYS A 100 -5.93 -4.65 -22.39
C LYS A 100 -4.99 -4.18 -21.29
N ASN A 101 -4.57 -2.92 -21.29
CA ASN A 101 -3.74 -2.37 -20.21
C ASN A 101 -4.56 -2.12 -18.95
N HIS A 102 -5.85 -1.76 -19.06
CA HIS A 102 -6.76 -1.60 -17.92
C HIS A 102 -7.18 -2.97 -17.41
N ARG A 103 -6.48 -3.45 -16.38
CA ARG A 103 -6.73 -4.80 -15.82
C ARG A 103 -7.84 -4.80 -14.79
N HIS A 104 -7.92 -3.74 -13.99
CA HIS A 104 -8.93 -3.60 -12.94
C HIS A 104 -9.50 -2.19 -12.92
N ILE A 105 -10.81 -2.10 -12.81
CA ILE A 105 -11.53 -0.87 -12.49
C ILE A 105 -12.18 -1.08 -11.13
N VAL A 106 -11.85 -0.23 -10.16
CA VAL A 106 -12.42 -0.23 -8.80
C VAL A 106 -13.45 0.90 -8.73
N VAL A 107 -14.67 0.56 -8.40
CA VAL A 107 -15.79 1.49 -8.32
C VAL A 107 -16.32 1.54 -6.90
N PHE A 108 -16.30 2.71 -6.30
CA PHE A 108 -16.94 2.99 -5.01
C PHE A 108 -18.32 3.56 -5.27
N GLU A 109 -19.36 2.90 -4.76
CA GLU A 109 -20.75 3.35 -4.96
C GLU A 109 -21.48 3.42 -3.61
N LYS A 110 -22.12 4.56 -3.38
CA LYS A 110 -22.96 4.80 -2.20
C LYS A 110 -24.40 4.39 -2.43
N ASP A 111 -24.97 4.77 -3.56
CA ASP A 111 -26.35 4.49 -3.94
C ASP A 111 -26.45 3.13 -4.66
N ILE A 112 -26.39 2.04 -3.89
CA ILE A 112 -26.42 0.67 -4.48
C ILE A 112 -27.66 0.41 -5.34
N GLU A 113 -28.71 1.20 -5.21
CA GLU A 113 -29.87 1.14 -6.07
C GLU A 113 -29.54 1.46 -7.54
N ILE A 114 -28.50 2.26 -7.80
CA ILE A 114 -27.97 2.52 -9.15
C ILE A 114 -27.47 1.21 -9.75
N ILE A 115 -26.65 0.47 -9.00
CA ILE A 115 -26.12 -0.84 -9.42
C ILE A 115 -27.28 -1.81 -9.64
N TRP A 116 -28.25 -1.82 -8.72
CA TRP A 116 -29.43 -2.68 -8.81
C TRP A 116 -30.23 -2.43 -10.11
N VAL A 117 -30.48 -1.17 -10.47
CA VAL A 117 -31.15 -0.84 -11.72
C VAL A 117 -30.31 -1.27 -12.92
N MET A 118 -29.03 -0.93 -12.95
CA MET A 118 -28.18 -1.20 -14.10
C MET A 118 -27.89 -2.68 -14.30
N PHE A 119 -27.87 -3.50 -13.23
CA PHE A 119 -27.73 -4.95 -13.34
C PHE A 119 -28.95 -5.63 -13.98
N HIS A 120 -30.13 -4.97 -14.01
CA HIS A 120 -31.28 -5.42 -14.78
C HIS A 120 -31.22 -5.00 -16.26
N ILE A 121 -30.32 -4.07 -16.62
CA ILE A 121 -30.30 -3.44 -17.96
C ILE A 121 -29.09 -3.89 -18.78
N LEU A 122 -27.91 -4.03 -18.16
CA LEU A 122 -26.66 -4.36 -18.82
C LEU A 122 -25.99 -5.60 -18.20
N ASP A 123 -25.34 -6.38 -19.05
CA ASP A 123 -24.59 -7.57 -18.65
C ASP A 123 -23.16 -7.19 -18.25
N PHE A 124 -22.84 -7.32 -16.97
CA PHE A 124 -21.50 -7.12 -16.40
C PHE A 124 -20.86 -8.44 -15.94
N SER A 125 -21.52 -9.59 -16.18
CA SER A 125 -21.11 -10.87 -15.62
C SER A 125 -19.67 -11.26 -15.97
N ASN A 126 -19.23 -10.99 -17.19
CA ASN A 126 -17.87 -11.30 -17.63
C ASN A 126 -16.81 -10.46 -16.91
N GLU A 127 -17.04 -9.16 -16.77
CA GLU A 127 -16.13 -8.22 -16.12
C GLU A 127 -16.05 -8.48 -14.59
N LEU A 128 -17.17 -8.84 -13.98
CA LEU A 128 -17.28 -9.19 -12.56
C LEU A 128 -16.58 -10.53 -12.26
N GLN A 129 -16.85 -11.57 -13.06
CA GLN A 129 -16.27 -12.90 -12.85
C GLN A 129 -14.74 -12.91 -12.99
N LYS A 130 -14.21 -12.09 -13.89
CA LYS A 130 -12.76 -11.93 -14.10
C LYS A 130 -12.11 -10.97 -13.09
N ASN A 131 -12.88 -10.36 -12.19
CA ASN A 131 -12.44 -9.28 -11.31
C ASN A 131 -11.84 -8.06 -12.06
N ASN A 132 -12.20 -7.89 -13.35
CA ASN A 132 -11.82 -6.69 -14.08
C ASN A 132 -12.62 -5.47 -13.61
N LEU A 133 -13.87 -5.67 -13.18
CA LEU A 133 -14.73 -4.69 -12.54
C LEU A 133 -14.96 -5.09 -11.08
N ILE A 134 -14.50 -4.27 -10.15
CA ILE A 134 -14.61 -4.48 -8.70
C ILE A 134 -15.52 -3.39 -8.15
N ILE A 135 -16.66 -3.77 -7.57
CA ILE A 135 -17.65 -2.83 -7.04
C ILE A 135 -17.66 -2.91 -5.52
N ILE A 136 -17.58 -1.76 -4.88
CA ILE A 136 -17.50 -1.60 -3.43
C ILE A 136 -18.61 -0.65 -2.98
N ASN A 137 -19.45 -1.12 -2.07
CA ASN A 137 -20.45 -0.28 -1.41
C ASN A 137 -19.79 0.52 -0.30
N THR A 138 -19.82 1.86 -0.40
CA THR A 138 -19.18 2.74 0.59
C THR A 138 -19.87 2.73 1.95
N ASN A 139 -21.15 2.37 2.02
CA ASN A 139 -21.89 2.31 3.29
C ASN A 139 -21.43 1.19 4.22
N ILE A 140 -20.80 0.14 3.69
CA ILE A 140 -20.34 -1.04 4.44
C ILE A 140 -18.83 -1.24 4.35
N LEU A 141 -18.12 -0.34 3.67
CA LEU A 141 -16.68 -0.41 3.48
C LEU A 141 -15.93 -0.18 4.80
N SER A 142 -15.06 -1.09 5.15
CA SER A 142 -14.12 -0.95 6.28
C SER A 142 -12.70 -0.66 5.80
N GLU A 143 -11.87 -0.09 6.69
CA GLU A 143 -10.43 0.08 6.45
C GLU A 143 -9.73 -1.27 6.21
N PHE A 144 -10.23 -2.33 6.84
CA PHE A 144 -9.72 -3.68 6.62
C PHE A 144 -9.94 -4.16 5.18
N ASP A 145 -11.11 -3.88 4.59
CA ASP A 145 -11.42 -4.23 3.20
C ASP A 145 -10.48 -3.51 2.23
N LEU A 146 -10.27 -2.20 2.43
CA LEU A 146 -9.31 -1.42 1.65
C LEU A 146 -7.88 -1.98 1.77
N SER A 147 -7.46 -2.32 2.99
CA SER A 147 -6.12 -2.86 3.22
C SER A 147 -5.87 -4.16 2.47
N ASN A 148 -6.91 -4.97 2.23
CA ASN A 148 -6.78 -6.24 1.52
C ASN A 148 -6.32 -6.09 0.06
N PHE A 149 -6.62 -4.96 -0.60
CA PHE A 149 -6.13 -4.67 -1.95
C PHE A 149 -4.60 -4.57 -1.99
N TYR A 150 -3.98 -4.08 -0.90
CA TYR A 150 -2.57 -3.73 -0.85
C TYR A 150 -1.72 -4.70 -0.02
N LYS A 151 -2.33 -5.74 0.59
CA LYS A 151 -1.65 -6.67 1.51
C LYS A 151 -0.60 -7.57 0.87
N LYS A 152 -0.66 -7.81 -0.42
CA LYS A 152 0.31 -8.70 -1.10
C LYS A 152 1.37 -7.86 -1.78
N ALA A 153 2.65 -8.08 -1.47
CA ALA A 153 3.79 -7.38 -2.06
C ALA A 153 3.78 -7.38 -3.60
N ASN A 154 3.31 -8.47 -4.21
CA ASN A 154 3.19 -8.60 -5.66
C ASN A 154 1.79 -8.22 -6.20
N SER A 155 0.94 -7.60 -5.38
CA SER A 155 -0.37 -7.12 -5.83
C SER A 155 -0.19 -6.00 -6.86
N ILE A 156 -0.93 -6.08 -7.96
CA ILE A 156 -0.97 -5.01 -8.97
C ILE A 156 -1.44 -3.68 -8.34
N PHE A 157 -2.32 -3.73 -7.34
CA PHE A 157 -2.79 -2.55 -6.62
C PHE A 157 -1.66 -1.85 -5.87
N LEU A 158 -0.76 -2.60 -5.21
CA LEU A 158 0.39 -2.05 -4.50
C LEU A 158 1.46 -1.55 -5.48
N GLN A 159 1.77 -2.33 -6.53
CA GLN A 159 2.78 -1.96 -7.53
C GLN A 159 2.45 -0.63 -8.23
N PHE A 160 1.17 -0.37 -8.51
CA PHE A 160 0.70 0.83 -9.20
C PHE A 160 0.01 1.84 -8.27
N SER A 161 0.16 1.69 -6.96
CA SER A 161 -0.44 2.60 -5.97
C SER A 161 0.03 4.06 -6.09
N ARG A 162 1.23 4.29 -6.65
CA ARG A 162 1.78 5.65 -6.84
C ARG A 162 1.09 6.45 -7.95
N ILE A 163 0.32 5.80 -8.81
CA ILE A 163 -0.48 6.44 -9.85
C ILE A 163 -1.97 6.44 -9.48
N TYR A 164 -2.29 6.21 -8.21
CA TYR A 164 -3.66 6.28 -7.72
C TYR A 164 -4.22 7.69 -7.86
N PHE A 165 -5.43 7.78 -8.36
CA PHE A 165 -6.33 8.92 -8.27
C PHE A 165 -7.77 8.42 -8.30
N LEU A 166 -8.67 9.17 -7.67
CA LEU A 166 -10.10 8.85 -7.60
C LEU A 166 -10.86 9.84 -8.48
N GLU A 167 -11.53 9.33 -9.53
CA GLU A 167 -12.29 10.13 -10.48
C GLU A 167 -13.79 10.01 -10.19
N LEU A 168 -14.55 11.12 -10.29
CA LEU A 168 -15.99 11.08 -10.23
C LEU A 168 -16.55 10.73 -11.61
N ILE A 169 -17.50 9.78 -11.65
CA ILE A 169 -18.11 9.35 -12.92
C ILE A 169 -19.04 10.43 -13.52
N SER A 170 -19.58 11.32 -12.70
CA SER A 170 -20.38 12.48 -13.13
C SER A 170 -20.53 13.49 -11.98
N ASN A 171 -21.00 14.70 -12.31
CA ASN A 171 -21.26 15.77 -11.35
C ASN A 171 -22.35 15.41 -10.32
N TYR A 172 -23.20 14.42 -10.62
CA TYR A 172 -24.18 13.91 -9.65
C TYR A 172 -23.55 13.55 -8.32
N TYR A 173 -22.34 13.00 -8.32
CA TYR A 173 -21.65 12.50 -7.12
C TYR A 173 -20.97 13.58 -6.28
N GLU A 174 -20.88 14.82 -6.73
CA GLU A 174 -20.39 15.95 -5.94
C GLU A 174 -21.19 16.17 -4.65
N ARG A 175 -22.45 15.72 -4.60
CA ARG A 175 -23.30 15.71 -3.41
C ARG A 175 -22.71 14.90 -2.23
N TYR A 176 -21.78 14.02 -2.50
CA TYR A 176 -21.08 13.18 -1.52
C TYR A 176 -19.65 13.66 -1.24
N ASN A 177 -19.33 14.92 -1.53
CA ASN A 177 -17.97 15.47 -1.49
C ASN A 177 -17.26 15.19 -0.15
N GLU A 178 -17.91 15.37 0.99
CA GLU A 178 -17.33 15.10 2.31
C GLU A 178 -16.94 13.63 2.47
N GLU A 179 -17.79 12.71 2.03
CA GLU A 179 -17.52 11.29 2.07
C GLU A 179 -16.37 10.91 1.11
N ILE A 180 -16.38 11.48 -0.09
CA ILE A 180 -15.35 11.24 -1.12
C ILE A 180 -13.97 11.68 -0.60
N LEU A 181 -13.87 12.86 0.01
CA LEU A 181 -12.62 13.34 0.61
C LEU A 181 -12.14 12.40 1.71
N LYS A 182 -13.03 11.99 2.63
CA LYS A 182 -12.69 11.04 3.69
C LYS A 182 -12.26 9.68 3.14
N LEU A 183 -12.96 9.16 2.14
CA LEU A 183 -12.62 7.91 1.47
C LEU A 183 -11.23 8.00 0.84
N ASN A 184 -10.96 9.09 0.11
CA ASN A 184 -9.68 9.35 -0.53
C ASN A 184 -8.54 9.38 0.48
N ASP A 185 -8.71 10.09 1.60
CA ASP A 185 -7.71 10.15 2.69
C ASP A 185 -7.45 8.77 3.29
N THR A 186 -8.51 7.96 3.47
CA THR A 186 -8.39 6.59 3.97
C THR A 186 -7.62 5.70 2.99
N ILE A 187 -7.89 5.81 1.69
CA ILE A 187 -7.16 5.06 0.65
C ILE A 187 -5.69 5.47 0.64
N LEU A 188 -5.39 6.77 0.64
CA LEU A 188 -4.02 7.29 0.66
C LEU A 188 -3.25 6.84 1.90
N SER A 189 -3.88 6.86 3.07
CA SER A 189 -3.29 6.36 4.32
C SER A 189 -3.00 4.86 4.23
N THR A 190 -3.93 4.08 3.68
CA THR A 190 -3.78 2.63 3.49
C THR A 190 -2.63 2.31 2.52
N ILE A 191 -2.53 3.04 1.41
CA ILE A 191 -1.43 2.92 0.45
C ILE A 191 -0.10 3.24 1.13
N LYS A 192 -0.02 4.34 1.88
CA LYS A 192 1.19 4.75 2.60
C LYS A 192 1.66 3.68 3.58
N ILE A 193 0.76 3.15 4.41
CA ILE A 193 1.07 2.08 5.36
C ILE A 193 1.56 0.83 4.63
N SER A 194 0.90 0.45 3.54
CA SER A 194 1.26 -0.73 2.76
C SER A 194 2.64 -0.60 2.10
N ILE A 195 2.98 0.58 1.57
CA ILE A 195 4.32 0.83 1.02
C ILE A 195 5.38 0.70 2.11
N ILE A 196 5.14 1.25 3.31
CA ILE A 196 6.06 1.13 4.45
C ILE A 196 6.25 -0.33 4.87
N GLN A 197 5.18 -1.14 4.84
CA GLN A 197 5.24 -2.55 5.25
C GLN A 197 5.96 -3.45 4.25
N TYR A 198 5.88 -3.17 2.95
CA TYR A 198 6.33 -4.08 1.89
C TYR A 198 7.51 -3.59 1.06
N GLY A 199 8.01 -2.42 1.33
CA GLY A 199 9.15 -1.93 0.59
C GLY A 199 9.65 -0.59 1.07
N ASN A 200 10.92 -0.37 0.84
CA ASN A 200 11.53 0.93 1.04
C ASN A 200 11.09 1.90 -0.05
N ASP A 201 11.10 3.18 0.27
CA ASP A 201 10.96 4.24 -0.70
C ASP A 201 12.01 4.09 -1.83
N SER A 202 11.70 4.58 -3.02
CA SER A 202 12.64 4.57 -4.15
C SER A 202 13.89 5.39 -3.87
N ILE A 203 13.79 6.46 -3.08
CA ILE A 203 14.94 7.27 -2.65
C ILE A 203 15.82 6.46 -1.71
N ASP A 204 15.23 5.75 -0.74
CA ASP A 204 15.95 4.89 0.19
C ASP A 204 16.62 3.71 -0.54
N ASN A 205 15.96 3.11 -1.54
CA ASN A 205 16.57 2.09 -2.38
C ASN A 205 17.77 2.63 -3.18
N LEU A 206 17.64 3.82 -3.77
CA LEU A 206 18.72 4.47 -4.50
C LEU A 206 19.89 4.80 -3.57
N MET A 207 19.61 5.25 -2.35
CA MET A 207 20.61 5.51 -1.32
C MET A 207 21.36 4.21 -0.96
N GLY A 208 20.65 3.10 -0.78
CA GLY A 208 21.27 1.79 -0.55
C GLY A 208 22.19 1.34 -1.68
N ILE A 209 21.78 1.51 -2.94
CA ILE A 209 22.62 1.23 -4.11
C ILE A 209 23.87 2.12 -4.12
N LYS A 210 23.70 3.41 -3.87
CA LYS A 210 24.83 4.38 -3.81
C LYS A 210 25.83 3.99 -2.73
N HIS A 211 25.36 3.67 -1.53
CA HIS A 211 26.25 3.25 -0.43
C HIS A 211 26.93 1.92 -0.73
N PHE A 212 26.21 0.95 -1.29
CA PHE A 212 26.82 -0.31 -1.71
C PHE A 212 27.98 -0.11 -2.69
N ILE A 213 27.79 0.71 -3.73
CA ILE A 213 28.83 1.02 -4.71
C ILE A 213 30.00 1.75 -4.04
N TYR A 214 29.72 2.71 -3.16
CA TYR A 214 30.75 3.44 -2.43
C TYR A 214 31.59 2.51 -1.54
N ASN A 215 30.94 1.59 -0.85
CA ASN A 215 31.58 0.67 0.08
C ASN A 215 32.22 -0.55 -0.61
N LEU A 216 32.07 -0.71 -1.92
CA LEU A 216 32.52 -1.92 -2.65
C LEU A 216 34.00 -2.22 -2.45
N SER A 217 34.88 -1.20 -2.47
CA SER A 217 36.32 -1.39 -2.23
C SER A 217 36.62 -1.95 -0.83
N LYS A 218 35.84 -1.50 0.16
CA LYS A 218 35.96 -1.97 1.55
C LYS A 218 35.45 -3.39 1.72
N LEU A 219 34.39 -3.75 1.04
CA LEU A 219 33.86 -5.12 1.02
C LEU A 219 34.88 -6.13 0.47
N LEU A 220 35.72 -5.70 -0.47
CA LEU A 220 36.74 -6.55 -1.08
C LEU A 220 38.01 -6.68 -0.20
N THR A 221 38.30 -5.70 0.65
CA THR A 221 39.52 -5.62 1.45
C THR A 221 39.33 -6.03 2.91
N HIS A 222 38.11 -5.96 3.43
CA HIS A 222 37.77 -6.36 4.78
C HIS A 222 37.30 -7.81 4.84
N PRO A 223 37.58 -8.53 5.92
CA PRO A 223 37.10 -9.89 6.09
C PRO A 223 35.57 -9.91 6.23
N TYR A 224 34.94 -10.91 5.64
CA TYR A 224 33.52 -11.12 5.82
C TYR A 224 33.20 -11.80 7.16
N SER A 225 32.00 -11.53 7.70
CA SER A 225 31.59 -11.90 9.05
C SER A 225 31.74 -13.40 9.38
N GLU A 226 31.57 -14.28 8.42
CA GLU A 226 31.64 -15.74 8.63
C GLU A 226 33.00 -16.22 9.13
N ILE A 227 34.08 -15.57 8.71
CA ILE A 227 35.44 -15.91 9.17
C ILE A 227 35.56 -15.66 10.67
N PHE A 228 35.10 -14.50 11.14
CA PHE A 228 35.17 -14.13 12.55
C PHE A 228 34.19 -14.92 13.42
N LEU A 229 33.02 -15.22 12.93
CA LEU A 229 32.05 -16.05 13.64
C LEU A 229 32.61 -17.46 13.87
N LYS A 230 33.32 -18.02 12.93
CA LYS A 230 34.02 -19.33 13.11
C LYS A 230 35.08 -19.31 14.20
N THR A 231 35.87 -18.24 14.28
CA THR A 231 36.95 -18.12 15.29
C THR A 231 36.42 -17.87 16.71
N ARG A 232 35.18 -17.34 16.83
CA ARG A 232 34.52 -17.05 18.10
C ARG A 232 33.44 -18.05 18.47
N TYR A 233 33.32 -19.14 17.74
CA TYR A 233 32.30 -20.17 18.00
C TYR A 233 32.50 -20.83 19.37
N LYS A 234 31.40 -20.89 20.17
CA LYS A 234 31.40 -21.48 21.53
C LYS A 234 32.24 -20.78 22.58
N LEU A 235 32.49 -19.48 22.46
CA LEU A 235 33.15 -18.71 23.53
C LEU A 235 32.24 -18.49 24.74
N SER A 236 30.94 -18.49 24.53
CA SER A 236 29.90 -18.40 25.57
C SER A 236 28.66 -19.17 25.14
N ASP A 237 27.96 -19.76 26.11
CA ASP A 237 26.69 -20.46 25.92
C ASP A 237 25.48 -19.47 26.00
N THR A 238 25.73 -18.22 26.35
CA THR A 238 24.73 -17.20 26.54
C THR A 238 25.02 -15.97 25.70
N ALA A 239 24.03 -15.43 25.00
CA ALA A 239 24.12 -14.17 24.29
C ALA A 239 23.11 -13.16 24.85
N ILE A 240 23.53 -11.90 24.96
CA ILE A 240 22.67 -10.79 25.33
C ILE A 240 22.60 -9.82 24.14
N ILE A 241 21.39 -9.54 23.66
CA ILE A 241 21.15 -8.56 22.61
C ILE A 241 20.75 -7.25 23.27
N VAL A 242 21.48 -6.17 22.99
CA VAL A 242 21.27 -4.84 23.55
C VAL A 242 20.85 -3.88 22.44
N SER A 243 19.71 -3.24 22.65
CA SER A 243 19.15 -2.20 21.77
C SER A 243 18.70 -1.00 22.58
N THR A 244 18.53 0.15 21.92
CA THR A 244 18.03 1.41 22.54
C THR A 244 16.53 1.34 22.76
N GLY A 245 16.15 0.91 23.95
CA GLY A 245 14.74 0.96 24.41
C GLY A 245 14.63 1.68 25.75
N PRO A 246 13.43 2.11 26.14
CA PRO A 246 13.20 2.78 27.43
C PRO A 246 13.62 1.93 28.64
N SER A 247 13.66 0.62 28.48
CA SER A 247 14.08 -0.33 29.53
C SER A 247 15.60 -0.41 29.69
N LEU A 248 16.41 -0.04 28.68
CA LEU A 248 17.87 -0.18 28.73
C LEU A 248 18.46 0.51 29.96
N THR A 249 18.09 1.77 30.22
CA THR A 249 18.60 2.52 31.38
C THR A 249 18.39 1.78 32.71
N LYS A 250 17.22 1.12 32.87
CA LYS A 250 16.91 0.34 34.07
C LYS A 250 17.71 -0.96 34.17
N GLN A 251 18.10 -1.53 33.03
CA GLN A 251 18.81 -2.80 32.93
C GLN A 251 20.33 -2.66 32.95
N LEU A 252 20.88 -1.46 32.74
CA LEU A 252 22.34 -1.24 32.72
C LEU A 252 23.10 -1.79 33.95
N PRO A 253 22.58 -1.63 35.20
CA PRO A 253 23.27 -2.20 36.37
C PRO A 253 23.34 -3.74 36.32
N LEU A 254 22.26 -4.38 35.88
CA LEU A 254 22.19 -5.83 35.72
C LEU A 254 23.07 -6.29 34.58
N LEU A 255 23.03 -5.62 33.45
CA LEU A 255 23.86 -5.91 32.28
C LEU A 255 25.34 -5.85 32.66
N LYS A 256 25.78 -4.87 33.46
CA LYS A 256 27.16 -4.75 33.92
C LYS A 256 27.60 -5.95 34.76
N GLN A 257 26.73 -6.56 35.56
CA GLN A 257 27.05 -7.75 36.35
C GLN A 257 27.23 -9.00 35.50
N TYR A 258 26.56 -9.07 34.34
CA TYR A 258 26.58 -10.22 33.45
C TYR A 258 27.50 -10.06 32.23
N ALA A 259 28.03 -8.85 32.00
CA ALA A 259 28.86 -8.54 30.82
C ALA A 259 30.03 -9.51 30.58
N ASN A 260 30.64 -10.01 31.66
CA ASN A 260 31.77 -10.96 31.58
C ASN A 260 31.30 -12.43 31.51
N LYS A 261 30.00 -12.71 31.53
CA LYS A 261 29.44 -14.07 31.57
C LYS A 261 28.68 -14.44 30.30
N ALA A 262 28.52 -13.50 29.39
CA ALA A 262 27.75 -13.67 28.16
C ALA A 262 28.39 -12.92 27.00
N THR A 263 28.10 -13.34 25.78
CA THR A 263 28.45 -12.59 24.58
C THR A 263 27.47 -11.48 24.37
N ILE A 264 27.91 -10.23 24.23
CA ILE A 264 27.07 -9.06 24.06
C ILE A 264 27.05 -8.64 22.58
N PHE A 265 25.86 -8.70 21.98
CA PHE A 265 25.56 -8.11 20.68
C PHE A 265 24.85 -6.76 20.90
N CYS A 266 25.41 -5.71 20.36
CA CYS A 266 24.93 -4.34 20.53
C CYS A 266 24.42 -3.78 19.19
N ALA A 267 23.26 -3.17 19.19
CA ALA A 267 22.82 -2.33 18.07
C ALA A 267 23.62 -1.02 18.04
N ASP A 268 23.75 -0.42 16.85
CA ASP A 268 24.44 0.83 16.57
C ASP A 268 24.16 1.94 17.59
N SER A 269 22.90 2.31 17.75
CA SER A 269 22.45 3.38 18.64
C SER A 269 22.62 3.07 20.15
N ALA A 270 22.73 1.80 20.53
CA ALA A 270 23.02 1.40 21.90
C ALA A 270 24.52 1.47 22.25
N TYR A 271 25.41 1.43 21.23
CA TYR A 271 26.85 1.42 21.42
C TYR A 271 27.38 2.61 22.23
N PRO A 272 27.07 3.90 21.92
CA PRO A 272 27.53 5.03 22.73
C PRO A 272 26.99 5.01 24.17
N ILE A 273 25.81 4.41 24.38
CA ILE A 273 25.25 4.27 25.72
C ILE A 273 26.08 3.26 26.53
N LEU A 274 26.42 2.12 25.95
CA LEU A 274 27.26 1.11 26.58
C LEU A 274 28.66 1.65 26.87
N ALA A 275 29.25 2.38 25.94
CA ALA A 275 30.55 3.02 26.12
C ALA A 275 30.55 4.00 27.30
N LYS A 276 29.52 4.85 27.41
CA LYS A 276 29.35 5.78 28.53
C LYS A 276 29.26 5.08 29.90
N HIS A 277 28.74 3.86 29.94
CA HIS A 277 28.61 3.08 31.16
C HIS A 277 29.75 2.07 31.37
N ASN A 278 30.78 2.10 30.51
CA ASN A 278 31.89 1.18 30.51
C ASN A 278 31.45 -0.30 30.51
N ILE A 279 30.50 -0.61 29.63
CA ILE A 279 30.04 -1.97 29.35
C ILE A 279 30.47 -2.31 27.95
N LYS A 280 31.51 -3.12 27.80
CA LYS A 280 32.10 -3.43 26.51
C LYS A 280 31.32 -4.53 25.81
N PRO A 281 30.74 -4.25 24.61
CA PRO A 281 30.15 -5.30 23.81
C PRO A 281 31.19 -6.11 23.06
N ASP A 282 30.88 -7.36 22.71
CA ASP A 282 31.74 -8.18 21.83
C ASP A 282 31.48 -7.85 20.37
N TYR A 283 30.24 -7.54 20.02
CA TYR A 283 29.82 -7.23 18.67
C TYR A 283 28.95 -5.97 18.64
N VAL A 284 29.21 -5.10 17.67
CA VAL A 284 28.32 -3.97 17.31
C VAL A 284 27.80 -4.22 15.91
N CYS A 285 26.49 -4.30 15.78
CA CYS A 285 25.81 -4.61 14.52
C CYS A 285 25.09 -3.37 13.97
N MET A 286 25.30 -3.06 12.70
CA MET A 286 24.65 -1.94 12.02
C MET A 286 24.12 -2.35 10.65
N LEU A 287 22.87 -1.96 10.38
CA LEU A 287 22.18 -2.19 9.12
C LEU A 287 21.75 -0.89 8.43
N GLU A 288 21.60 0.19 9.20
CA GLU A 288 20.95 1.43 8.78
C GLU A 288 21.80 2.22 7.77
N ARG A 289 21.15 2.89 6.82
CA ARG A 289 21.79 3.69 5.73
C ARG A 289 21.71 5.19 5.96
N ASP A 290 20.89 5.64 6.90
CA ASP A 290 20.70 7.05 7.18
C ASP A 290 21.97 7.65 7.80
N ASP A 291 22.31 8.86 7.40
CA ASP A 291 23.50 9.59 7.88
C ASP A 291 23.42 9.90 9.37
N ILE A 292 22.21 10.06 9.92
CA ILE A 292 22.03 10.32 11.35
C ILE A 292 22.64 9.24 12.23
N VAL A 293 22.67 8.00 11.76
CA VAL A 293 23.22 6.87 12.52
C VAL A 293 24.74 6.88 12.54
N SER A 294 25.40 7.52 11.57
CA SER A 294 26.85 7.69 11.57
C SER A 294 27.34 8.43 12.83
N LYS A 295 26.52 9.32 13.36
CA LYS A 295 26.81 10.07 14.61
C LYS A 295 26.98 9.19 15.85
N CYS A 296 26.47 7.97 15.83
CA CYS A 296 26.69 7.00 16.89
C CYS A 296 28.15 6.57 16.98
N PHE A 297 28.91 6.71 15.89
CA PHE A 297 30.29 6.31 15.73
C PHE A 297 31.27 7.50 15.65
N ASP A 298 30.75 8.74 15.61
CA ASP A 298 31.55 9.97 15.63
C ASP A 298 32.02 10.27 17.06
N ASN A 299 32.70 9.29 17.65
CA ASN A 299 33.28 9.37 18.99
C ASN A 299 34.62 8.70 19.00
N ASP A 300 35.55 9.27 19.74
CA ASP A 300 36.88 8.66 19.96
C ASP A 300 36.83 7.85 21.26
N PHE A 301 36.45 6.58 21.15
CA PHE A 301 36.45 5.66 22.30
C PHE A 301 37.77 4.94 22.53
N LYS A 302 38.78 5.11 21.65
CA LYS A 302 40.15 4.61 21.80
C LYS A 302 40.29 3.17 22.32
N GLU A 303 40.79 3.03 23.53
CA GLU A 303 40.98 1.73 24.17
C GLU A 303 39.72 0.92 24.38
N PHE A 304 38.54 1.60 24.44
CA PHE A 304 37.29 0.90 24.58
C PHE A 304 36.94 0.07 23.34
N ASP A 305 37.28 0.54 22.16
CA ASP A 305 36.98 -0.14 20.88
C ASP A 305 37.85 -1.38 20.64
N LYS A 306 39.01 -1.47 21.28
CA LYS A 306 39.90 -2.59 21.10
C LYS A 306 39.25 -3.93 21.39
N GLY A 307 39.21 -4.80 20.39
CA GLY A 307 38.64 -6.15 20.49
C GLY A 307 37.13 -6.23 20.32
N ILE A 308 36.45 -5.12 20.08
CA ILE A 308 35.05 -5.10 19.61
C ILE A 308 35.03 -5.43 18.12
N LEU A 309 34.12 -6.30 17.70
CA LEU A 309 33.91 -6.58 16.28
C LEU A 309 32.69 -5.79 15.76
N PHE A 310 32.95 -4.89 14.83
CA PHE A 310 31.90 -4.12 14.15
C PHE A 310 31.42 -4.90 12.92
N ILE A 311 30.15 -5.32 12.93
CA ILE A 311 29.50 -6.06 11.84
C ILE A 311 28.60 -5.08 11.09
N LEU A 312 29.04 -4.66 9.92
CA LEU A 312 28.37 -3.65 9.11
C LEU A 312 27.72 -4.27 7.89
N ALA A 313 26.48 -3.87 7.58
CA ALA A 313 25.89 -4.19 6.30
C ALA A 313 26.55 -3.40 5.17
N SER A 314 26.60 -3.96 3.98
CA SER A 314 27.22 -3.34 2.80
C SER A 314 26.58 -1.99 2.39
N VAL A 315 25.40 -1.69 2.90
CA VAL A 315 24.61 -0.50 2.57
C VAL A 315 24.69 0.62 3.62
N VAL A 316 25.51 0.46 4.67
CA VAL A 316 25.67 1.50 5.70
C VAL A 316 26.24 2.79 5.12
N HIS A 317 25.95 3.92 5.79
CA HIS A 317 26.49 5.20 5.37
C HIS A 317 28.03 5.20 5.42
N LYS A 318 28.67 5.80 4.40
CA LYS A 318 30.14 5.81 4.25
C LYS A 318 30.88 6.35 5.47
N GLU A 319 30.34 7.38 6.12
CA GLU A 319 30.97 8.02 7.29
C GLU A 319 31.15 7.07 8.47
N VAL A 320 30.28 6.07 8.62
CA VAL A 320 30.45 5.03 9.64
C VAL A 320 31.79 4.30 9.47
N ILE A 321 32.08 3.90 8.24
CA ILE A 321 33.32 3.22 7.91
C ILE A 321 34.51 4.16 8.15
N GLU A 322 34.40 5.41 7.71
CA GLU A 322 35.42 6.43 7.88
C GLU A 322 35.72 6.70 9.37
N PHE A 323 34.69 6.76 10.23
CA PHE A 323 34.87 6.92 11.68
C PHE A 323 35.56 5.71 12.32
N LEU A 324 35.13 4.51 11.96
CA LEU A 324 35.74 3.27 12.53
C LEU A 324 37.17 2.99 12.04
N GLU A 325 37.55 3.46 10.85
CA GLU A 325 38.93 3.32 10.33
C GLU A 325 39.89 4.40 10.87
N ARG A 326 39.40 5.50 11.44
CA ARG A 326 40.24 6.54 12.06
C ARG A 326 40.73 6.15 13.45
N ASN A 327 40.04 5.27 14.11
CA ASN A 327 40.27 4.82 15.48
C ASN A 327 40.93 3.43 15.51
#